data_df3096e0c4e007285d75206fa8f2072a
#
_entry.id   df3096e0c4e007285d75206fa8f2072a
#
_cell.length_a   1.000
_cell.length_b   1.000
_cell.length_c   1.000
_cell.angle_alpha   90.00
_cell.angle_beta   90.00
_cell.angle_gamma   90.00
#
_symmetry.space_group_name_H-M   'P 1'
#
loop_
_entity.id
_entity.type
_entity.pdbx_description
1 polymer ?
#
loop_
_entity_poly.entity_id
_entity_poly.type
_entity_poly.pdbx_seq_one_letter_code
_entity_poly.pdbx_strand_id
1 'polypeptide(L)'
;SLAPYYKDNAKVKTAVDKALNYLEKRLDATGSYGGNSCTDAQVLTALSALGIDASKSKKFSKLNSNLVANMAKYKADNGFGIGIGGDANDFANTQVSYSLSAYLRFVEAKPALYKFTDVEFSKSEADDSSEFDSVKMYELIDKIYSLVDLALPKEKDAVIKASEEFNEMLKITPDDYIDELKA
;
A
#
# COMPACT_ATOMS: atom_id res chain seq x y z
N SER A 1 -7.50 2.54 -15.32
CA SER A 1 -7.59 3.71 -14.42
C SER A 1 -7.93 4.96 -15.22
N LEU A 2 -8.76 5.86 -14.66
CA LEU A 2 -9.11 7.15 -15.27
C LEU A 2 -8.13 8.28 -14.87
N ALA A 3 -7.27 8.05 -13.90
CA ALA A 3 -6.36 9.06 -13.36
C ALA A 3 -5.48 9.77 -14.42
N PRO A 4 -4.91 9.09 -15.42
CA PRO A 4 -4.11 9.77 -16.45
C PRO A 4 -4.87 10.81 -17.26
N TYR A 5 -6.19 10.65 -17.38
CA TYR A 5 -7.06 11.52 -18.19
C TYR A 5 -7.77 12.61 -17.37
N TYR A 6 -7.56 12.61 -16.03
CA TYR A 6 -8.28 13.47 -15.11
C TYR A 6 -8.09 14.97 -15.40
N LYS A 7 -6.90 15.38 -15.81
CA LYS A 7 -6.59 16.79 -16.09
C LYS A 7 -7.06 17.24 -17.46
N ASP A 8 -7.04 16.34 -18.45
CA ASP A 8 -7.14 16.69 -19.87
C ASP A 8 -8.50 16.35 -20.48
N ASN A 9 -9.37 15.65 -19.74
CA ASN A 9 -10.70 15.25 -20.23
C ASN A 9 -11.80 15.68 -19.27
N ALA A 10 -12.62 16.62 -19.68
CA ALA A 10 -13.70 17.20 -18.86
C ALA A 10 -14.75 16.17 -18.38
N LYS A 11 -15.08 15.17 -19.20
CA LYS A 11 -16.01 14.10 -18.81
C LYS A 11 -15.41 13.21 -17.75
N VAL A 12 -14.13 12.84 -17.90
CA VAL A 12 -13.37 12.06 -16.90
C VAL A 12 -13.27 12.87 -15.62
N LYS A 13 -12.89 14.14 -15.70
CA LYS A 13 -12.82 15.02 -14.54
C LYS A 13 -14.14 15.04 -13.75
N THR A 14 -15.26 15.27 -14.44
CA THR A 14 -16.58 15.29 -13.82
C THR A 14 -16.92 13.97 -13.13
N ALA A 15 -16.61 12.83 -13.77
CA ALA A 15 -16.88 11.51 -13.19
C ALA A 15 -16.00 11.25 -11.95
N VAL A 16 -14.72 11.58 -12.02
CA VAL A 16 -13.78 11.42 -10.92
C VAL A 16 -14.12 12.34 -9.76
N ASP A 17 -14.48 13.61 -10.01
CA ASP A 17 -14.89 14.55 -8.97
C ASP A 17 -16.14 14.04 -8.20
N LYS A 18 -17.13 13.48 -8.93
CA LYS A 18 -18.30 12.83 -8.31
C LYS A 18 -17.89 11.64 -7.44
N ALA A 19 -16.97 10.80 -7.92
CA ALA A 19 -16.48 9.66 -7.16
C ALA A 19 -15.73 10.10 -5.90
N LEU A 20 -14.85 11.11 -5.98
CA LEU A 20 -14.15 11.67 -4.84
C LEU A 20 -15.11 12.24 -3.79
N ASN A 21 -16.13 12.98 -4.21
CA ASN A 21 -17.17 13.50 -3.32
C ASN A 21 -17.99 12.37 -2.65
N TYR A 22 -18.23 11.28 -3.37
CA TYR A 22 -18.88 10.10 -2.80
C TYR A 22 -17.99 9.45 -1.75
N LEU A 23 -16.70 9.22 -2.05
CA LEU A 23 -15.76 8.65 -1.11
C LEU A 23 -15.58 9.51 0.14
N GLU A 24 -15.47 10.84 0.00
CA GLU A 24 -15.40 11.76 1.14
C GLU A 24 -16.57 11.58 2.12
N LYS A 25 -17.80 11.41 1.59
CA LYS A 25 -19.00 11.21 2.40
C LYS A 25 -19.10 9.83 3.04
N ARG A 26 -18.44 8.83 2.47
CA ARG A 26 -18.44 7.44 2.95
C ARG A 26 -17.32 7.13 3.93
N LEU A 27 -16.35 8.02 4.06
CA LEU A 27 -15.28 7.87 5.04
C LEU A 27 -15.89 7.89 6.46
N ASP A 28 -15.70 6.82 7.20
CA ASP A 28 -16.23 6.68 8.55
C ASP A 28 -15.43 7.49 9.59
N ALA A 29 -15.87 7.46 10.85
CA ALA A 29 -15.24 8.24 11.93
C ALA A 29 -13.81 7.80 12.26
N THR A 30 -13.40 6.59 11.86
CA THR A 30 -12.06 6.05 12.06
C THR A 30 -11.11 6.38 10.91
N GLY A 31 -11.58 7.06 9.87
CA GLY A 31 -10.81 7.35 8.67
C GLY A 31 -10.64 6.16 7.74
N SER A 32 -11.58 5.21 7.78
CA SER A 32 -11.61 3.98 7.00
C SER A 32 -12.93 3.88 6.20
N TYR A 33 -13.00 2.89 5.34
CA TYR A 33 -14.20 2.49 4.59
C TYR A 33 -14.73 1.16 5.14
N GLY A 34 -15.31 1.23 6.35
CA GLY A 34 -15.92 0.09 7.03
C GLY A 34 -14.91 -0.88 7.66
N GLY A 35 -13.71 -0.42 7.99
CA GLY A 35 -12.69 -1.25 8.64
C GLY A 35 -12.19 -2.40 7.77
N ASN A 36 -12.19 -2.22 6.45
CA ASN A 36 -11.78 -3.25 5.49
C ASN A 36 -10.50 -2.81 4.76
N SER A 37 -9.41 -3.52 5.00
CA SER A 37 -8.08 -3.21 4.44
C SER A 37 -8.07 -3.17 2.91
N CYS A 38 -8.81 -4.07 2.26
CA CYS A 38 -8.85 -4.14 0.80
C CYS A 38 -9.57 -2.92 0.21
N THR A 39 -10.65 -2.47 0.84
CA THR A 39 -11.37 -1.25 0.41
C THR A 39 -10.52 -0.01 0.63
N ASP A 40 -9.91 0.12 1.81
CA ASP A 40 -9.01 1.23 2.14
C ASP A 40 -7.81 1.28 1.18
N ALA A 41 -7.23 0.12 0.84
CA ALA A 41 -6.13 -0.01 -0.10
C ALA A 41 -6.51 0.48 -1.51
N GLN A 42 -7.69 0.12 -2.01
CA GLN A 42 -8.18 0.58 -3.32
C GLN A 42 -8.33 2.10 -3.35
N VAL A 43 -8.87 2.68 -2.30
CA VAL A 43 -9.03 4.14 -2.21
C VAL A 43 -7.65 4.82 -2.11
N LEU A 44 -6.73 4.31 -1.30
CA LEU A 44 -5.37 4.83 -1.20
C LEU A 44 -4.66 4.83 -2.56
N THR A 45 -4.78 3.73 -3.30
CA THR A 45 -4.22 3.62 -4.67
C THR A 45 -4.82 4.66 -5.62
N ALA A 46 -6.14 4.84 -5.57
CA ALA A 46 -6.83 5.81 -6.42
C ALA A 46 -6.43 7.25 -6.11
N LEU A 47 -6.33 7.62 -4.83
CA LEU A 47 -5.89 8.94 -4.38
C LEU A 47 -4.44 9.21 -4.81
N SER A 48 -3.55 8.25 -4.61
CA SER A 48 -2.14 8.33 -5.02
C SER A 48 -2.01 8.55 -6.53
N ALA A 49 -2.78 7.81 -7.34
CA ALA A 49 -2.78 7.96 -8.79
C ALA A 49 -3.30 9.32 -9.27
N LEU A 50 -4.19 9.95 -8.49
CA LEU A 50 -4.73 11.30 -8.75
C LEU A 50 -3.83 12.42 -8.21
N GLY A 51 -2.73 12.10 -7.54
CA GLY A 51 -1.84 13.08 -6.91
C GLY A 51 -2.41 13.68 -5.63
N ILE A 52 -3.31 12.97 -4.93
CA ILE A 52 -3.92 13.40 -3.67
C ILE A 52 -3.19 12.71 -2.52
N ASP A 53 -2.57 13.48 -1.64
CA ASP A 53 -1.91 12.96 -0.44
C ASP A 53 -2.94 12.52 0.60
N ALA A 54 -3.14 11.21 0.72
CA ALA A 54 -4.09 10.61 1.64
C ALA A 54 -3.71 10.83 3.12
N SER A 55 -2.43 11.09 3.44
CA SER A 55 -1.97 11.36 4.81
C SER A 55 -2.27 12.78 5.27
N LYS A 56 -2.39 13.73 4.33
CA LYS A 56 -2.53 15.17 4.62
C LYS A 56 -3.91 15.73 4.22
N SER A 57 -4.66 14.99 3.42
CA SER A 57 -5.94 15.48 2.90
C SER A 57 -7.01 15.53 3.98
N LYS A 58 -7.51 16.73 4.29
CA LYS A 58 -8.62 16.91 5.23
C LYS A 58 -9.92 16.22 4.79
N LYS A 59 -10.08 15.95 3.50
CA LYS A 59 -11.24 15.24 2.94
C LYS A 59 -11.19 13.74 3.21
N PHE A 60 -9.98 13.17 3.27
CA PHE A 60 -9.74 11.73 3.39
C PHE A 60 -9.06 11.35 4.72
N SER A 61 -9.23 12.19 5.74
CA SER A 61 -8.79 11.90 7.11
C SER A 61 -9.88 12.28 8.13
N LYS A 62 -9.88 11.62 9.27
CA LYS A 62 -10.78 11.87 10.42
C LYS A 62 -9.99 11.79 11.71
N LEU A 63 -10.33 12.71 12.66
CA LEU A 63 -9.86 12.69 14.06
C LEU A 63 -8.35 12.42 14.20
N ASN A 64 -7.44 12.27 13.84
CA ASN A 64 -6.05 11.82 13.98
C ASN A 64 -5.78 10.49 13.23
N SER A 65 -6.66 10.11 12.31
CA SER A 65 -6.45 8.93 11.49
C SER A 65 -6.61 9.25 10.00
N ASN A 66 -5.92 8.53 9.15
CA ASN A 66 -5.98 8.62 7.70
C ASN A 66 -5.75 7.22 7.09
N LEU A 67 -5.97 7.08 5.79
CA LEU A 67 -5.85 5.79 5.12
C LEU A 67 -4.46 5.17 5.24
N VAL A 68 -3.41 5.98 5.16
CA VAL A 68 -2.03 5.48 5.27
C VAL A 68 -1.78 4.89 6.67
N ALA A 69 -2.18 5.64 7.71
CA ALA A 69 -2.11 5.19 9.09
C ALA A 69 -2.94 3.92 9.35
N ASN A 70 -4.11 3.82 8.71
CA ASN A 70 -4.97 2.65 8.88
C ASN A 70 -4.36 1.38 8.26
N MET A 71 -3.52 1.48 7.22
CA MET A 71 -2.84 0.30 6.68
C MET A 71 -2.03 -0.43 7.76
N ALA A 72 -1.34 0.30 8.66
CA ALA A 72 -0.59 -0.30 9.75
C ALA A 72 -1.47 -1.07 10.77
N LYS A 73 -2.73 -0.65 10.95
CA LYS A 73 -3.67 -1.30 11.87
C LYS A 73 -4.18 -2.65 11.39
N TYR A 74 -4.06 -2.93 10.09
CA TYR A 74 -4.46 -4.22 9.49
C TYR A 74 -3.35 -5.26 9.56
N LYS A 75 -2.19 -4.93 10.14
CA LYS A 75 -1.09 -5.87 10.28
C LYS A 75 -1.53 -7.07 11.11
N ALA A 76 -1.16 -8.26 10.64
CA ALA A 76 -1.27 -9.55 11.30
C ALA A 76 0.12 -10.19 11.40
N ASP A 77 0.26 -11.33 12.06
CA ASP A 77 1.56 -11.98 12.30
C ASP A 77 2.35 -12.25 11.02
N ASN A 78 1.67 -12.67 9.94
CA ASN A 78 2.28 -13.03 8.66
C ASN A 78 1.79 -12.16 7.49
N GLY A 79 1.53 -10.87 7.72
CA GLY A 79 1.07 -9.97 6.67
C GLY A 79 -0.07 -9.05 7.12
N PHE A 80 -1.14 -8.98 6.32
CA PHE A 80 -2.28 -8.11 6.56
C PHE A 80 -3.59 -8.89 6.61
N GLY A 81 -4.40 -8.60 7.63
CA GLY A 81 -5.76 -9.09 7.72
C GLY A 81 -6.74 -8.22 6.92
N ILE A 82 -7.93 -8.76 6.62
CA ILE A 82 -9.02 -8.00 6.01
C ILE A 82 -9.55 -6.95 6.97
N GLY A 83 -9.65 -7.27 8.26
CA GLY A 83 -10.06 -6.37 9.33
C GLY A 83 -8.97 -6.23 10.39
N ILE A 84 -9.08 -5.22 11.25
CA ILE A 84 -8.17 -5.00 12.38
C ILE A 84 -8.26 -6.19 13.34
N GLY A 85 -7.11 -6.78 13.69
CA GLY A 85 -7.02 -7.95 14.57
C GLY A 85 -7.44 -9.27 13.90
N GLY A 86 -7.67 -9.27 12.58
CA GLY A 86 -7.90 -10.49 11.80
C GLY A 86 -6.60 -11.18 11.41
N ASP A 87 -6.71 -12.46 11.03
CA ASP A 87 -5.59 -13.25 10.53
C ASP A 87 -5.11 -12.73 9.17
N ALA A 88 -3.84 -13.01 8.85
CA ALA A 88 -3.27 -12.71 7.55
C ALA A 88 -4.05 -13.39 6.42
N ASN A 89 -4.23 -12.67 5.33
CA ASN A 89 -5.01 -13.11 4.18
C ASN A 89 -4.30 -12.70 2.89
N ASP A 90 -4.10 -13.62 1.96
CA ASP A 90 -3.34 -13.38 0.73
C ASP A 90 -3.93 -12.27 -0.14
N PHE A 91 -5.26 -12.17 -0.15
CA PHE A 91 -5.94 -11.11 -0.88
C PHE A 91 -5.67 -9.74 -0.23
N ALA A 92 -5.75 -9.65 1.12
CA ALA A 92 -5.40 -8.44 1.85
C ALA A 92 -3.91 -8.11 1.68
N ASN A 93 -3.01 -9.09 1.76
CA ASN A 93 -1.58 -8.92 1.53
C ASN A 93 -1.32 -8.25 0.18
N THR A 94 -1.91 -8.80 -0.88
CA THR A 94 -1.77 -8.24 -2.24
C THR A 94 -2.31 -6.82 -2.32
N GLN A 95 -3.53 -6.57 -1.82
CA GLN A 95 -4.18 -5.27 -1.92
C GLN A 95 -3.44 -4.18 -1.14
N VAL A 96 -3.05 -4.47 0.10
CA VAL A 96 -2.34 -3.51 0.95
C VAL A 96 -0.94 -3.24 0.39
N SER A 97 -0.18 -4.26 0.01
CA SER A 97 1.18 -4.09 -0.50
C SER A 97 1.23 -3.22 -1.74
N TYR A 98 0.35 -3.46 -2.74
CA TYR A 98 0.38 -2.62 -3.92
C TYR A 98 -0.13 -1.20 -3.66
N SER A 99 -1.05 -1.01 -2.70
CA SER A 99 -1.53 0.33 -2.33
C SER A 99 -0.45 1.17 -1.65
N LEU A 100 0.34 0.55 -0.77
CA LEU A 100 1.50 1.19 -0.15
C LEU A 100 2.58 1.50 -1.19
N SER A 101 2.81 0.61 -2.15
CA SER A 101 3.70 0.88 -3.28
C SER A 101 3.22 2.05 -4.14
N ALA A 102 1.90 2.16 -4.39
CA ALA A 102 1.31 3.29 -5.11
C ALA A 102 1.51 4.60 -4.35
N TYR A 103 1.32 4.58 -3.04
CA TYR A 103 1.51 5.75 -2.18
C TYR A 103 2.98 6.16 -2.09
N LEU A 104 3.90 5.21 -1.93
CA LEU A 104 5.34 5.46 -1.95
C LEU A 104 5.78 6.13 -3.25
N ARG A 105 5.36 5.61 -4.40
CA ARG A 105 5.65 6.21 -5.71
C ARG A 105 5.12 7.65 -5.81
N PHE A 106 3.93 7.91 -5.27
CA PHE A 106 3.38 9.26 -5.19
C PHE A 106 4.25 10.19 -4.33
N VAL A 107 4.67 9.77 -3.13
CA VAL A 107 5.51 10.58 -2.23
C VAL A 107 6.88 10.84 -2.84
N GLU A 108 7.46 9.88 -3.55
CA GLU A 108 8.73 10.01 -4.26
C GLU A 108 8.61 10.77 -5.60
N ALA A 109 7.45 11.31 -5.93
CA ALA A 109 7.16 11.98 -7.20
C ALA A 109 7.46 11.11 -8.45
N LYS A 110 7.37 9.79 -8.31
CA LYS A 110 7.51 8.83 -9.40
C LYS A 110 6.22 8.70 -10.20
N PRO A 111 6.27 8.21 -11.45
CA PRO A 111 5.07 7.86 -12.21
C PRO A 111 4.13 6.96 -11.41
N ALA A 112 2.82 7.16 -11.55
CA ALA A 112 1.82 6.37 -10.84
C ALA A 112 1.99 4.87 -11.12
N LEU A 113 1.60 4.04 -10.16
CA LEU A 113 1.58 2.59 -10.31
C LEU A 113 0.86 2.21 -11.61
N TYR A 114 1.36 1.21 -12.33
CA TYR A 114 0.93 0.77 -13.68
C TYR A 114 1.31 1.70 -14.84
N LYS A 115 1.99 2.82 -14.62
CA LYS A 115 2.53 3.63 -15.71
C LYS A 115 3.97 3.25 -16.07
N PHE A 116 4.78 2.91 -15.08
CA PHE A 116 6.15 2.34 -15.16
C PHE A 116 7.07 2.96 -16.22
N THR A 117 6.94 4.26 -16.49
CA THR A 117 7.80 4.93 -17.48
C THR A 117 9.22 5.21 -16.95
N ASP A 118 9.45 4.93 -15.69
CA ASP A 118 10.70 5.08 -14.95
C ASP A 118 11.40 3.74 -14.67
N VAL A 119 10.86 2.63 -15.20
CA VAL A 119 11.41 1.29 -15.03
C VAL A 119 11.88 0.77 -16.38
N GLU A 120 13.15 0.48 -16.48
CA GLU A 120 13.69 -0.27 -17.61
C GLU A 120 13.43 -1.76 -17.36
N PHE A 121 12.54 -2.33 -18.14
CA PHE A 121 12.39 -3.77 -18.18
C PHE A 121 13.54 -4.32 -19.02
N SER A 122 14.63 -4.80 -18.37
CA SER A 122 15.59 -5.63 -19.07
C SER A 122 14.85 -6.84 -19.64
N LYS A 123 14.93 -7.06 -20.94
CA LYS A 123 14.65 -8.39 -21.49
C LYS A 123 15.74 -9.31 -20.93
N SER A 124 15.52 -9.90 -19.77
CA SER A 124 16.26 -11.07 -19.41
C SER A 124 15.86 -12.12 -20.46
N GLU A 125 16.80 -12.56 -21.27
CA GLU A 125 16.71 -13.88 -21.87
C GLU A 125 16.27 -14.78 -20.72
N ALA A 126 15.28 -15.61 -20.96
CA ALA A 126 14.67 -16.45 -19.95
C ALA A 126 15.74 -17.35 -19.31
N ASP A 127 16.46 -16.82 -18.34
CA ASP A 127 17.22 -17.57 -17.38
C ASP A 127 16.26 -17.90 -16.25
N ASP A 128 15.99 -19.18 -16.09
CA ASP A 128 14.99 -19.80 -15.21
C ASP A 128 15.40 -19.72 -13.72
N SER A 129 16.21 -18.74 -13.37
CA SER A 129 16.55 -18.36 -12.01
C SER A 129 16.09 -16.93 -11.75
N SER A 130 14.79 -16.75 -11.52
CA SER A 130 14.32 -15.54 -10.88
C SER A 130 14.83 -15.55 -9.43
N GLU A 131 16.07 -15.23 -9.24
CA GLU A 131 16.60 -14.89 -7.94
C GLU A 131 15.78 -13.69 -7.45
N PHE A 132 14.84 -13.97 -6.58
CA PHE A 132 13.99 -12.98 -5.96
C PHE A 132 14.92 -11.99 -5.22
N ASP A 133 15.00 -10.74 -5.71
CA ASP A 133 15.88 -9.73 -5.12
C ASP A 133 15.32 -9.30 -3.77
N SER A 134 15.56 -10.13 -2.77
CA SER A 134 15.16 -9.92 -1.39
C SER A 134 15.67 -8.59 -0.84
N VAL A 135 16.87 -8.15 -1.26
CA VAL A 135 17.47 -6.89 -0.80
C VAL A 135 16.64 -5.70 -1.22
N LYS A 136 16.21 -5.64 -2.49
CA LYS A 136 15.34 -4.55 -2.96
C LYS A 136 13.96 -4.56 -2.32
N MET A 137 13.44 -5.73 -2.00
CA MET A 137 12.18 -5.85 -1.29
C MET A 137 12.30 -5.34 0.15
N TYR A 138 13.39 -5.65 0.84
CA TYR A 138 13.66 -5.13 2.19
C TYR A 138 13.78 -3.59 2.17
N GLU A 139 14.52 -3.02 1.22
CA GLU A 139 14.62 -1.56 1.07
C GLU A 139 13.26 -0.91 0.82
N LEU A 140 12.38 -1.55 0.03
CA LEU A 140 11.02 -1.07 -0.21
C LEU A 140 10.18 -1.12 1.06
N ILE A 141 10.29 -2.18 1.82
CA ILE A 141 9.60 -2.37 3.09
C ILE A 141 10.05 -1.34 4.11
N ASP A 142 11.33 -1.09 4.26
CA ASP A 142 11.88 -0.07 5.15
C ASP A 142 11.40 1.34 4.77
N LYS A 143 11.32 1.64 3.48
CA LYS A 143 10.71 2.88 2.99
C LYS A 143 9.23 2.98 3.31
N ILE A 144 8.48 1.90 3.17
CA ILE A 144 7.05 1.85 3.53
C ILE A 144 6.87 2.13 5.01
N TYR A 145 7.67 1.51 5.86
CA TYR A 145 7.62 1.74 7.31
C TYR A 145 8.02 3.16 7.70
N SER A 146 9.01 3.75 7.05
CA SER A 146 9.37 5.15 7.28
C SER A 146 8.24 6.13 6.94
N LEU A 147 7.42 5.81 5.94
CA LEU A 147 6.23 6.60 5.60
C LEU A 147 5.12 6.45 6.64
N VAL A 148 4.95 5.25 7.20
CA VAL A 148 4.00 5.00 8.29
C VAL A 148 4.46 5.74 9.56
N ASP A 149 5.76 5.75 9.86
CA ASP A 149 6.34 6.51 10.98
C ASP A 149 6.09 8.02 10.86
N LEU A 150 6.21 8.57 9.66
CA LEU A 150 5.87 9.98 9.38
C LEU A 150 4.38 10.28 9.55
N ALA A 151 3.51 9.28 9.32
CA ALA A 151 2.06 9.44 9.44
C ALA A 151 1.54 9.31 10.89
N LEU A 152 2.28 8.62 11.77
CA LEU A 152 1.87 8.30 13.15
C LEU A 152 3.00 8.49 14.17
N PRO A 153 3.42 9.70 14.48
CA PRO A 153 4.53 9.94 15.41
C PRO A 153 4.37 9.33 16.81
N LYS A 154 3.14 9.07 17.25
CA LYS A 154 2.82 8.51 18.57
C LYS A 154 2.86 6.99 18.64
N GLU A 155 2.90 6.31 17.51
CA GLU A 155 2.92 4.84 17.42
C GLU A 155 4.26 4.33 16.84
N LYS A 156 5.27 5.16 16.84
CA LYS A 156 6.60 4.88 16.28
C LYS A 156 7.19 3.56 16.79
N ASP A 157 7.14 3.34 18.10
CA ASP A 157 7.74 2.15 18.72
C ASP A 157 7.02 0.87 18.30
N ALA A 158 5.69 0.91 18.12
CA ALA A 158 4.91 -0.23 17.64
C ALA A 158 5.24 -0.56 16.18
N VAL A 159 5.46 0.47 15.33
CA VAL A 159 5.82 0.31 13.92
C VAL A 159 7.24 -0.24 13.79
N ILE A 160 8.20 0.27 14.58
CA ILE A 160 9.58 -0.24 14.59
C ILE A 160 9.61 -1.70 14.99
N LYS A 161 8.94 -2.08 16.10
CA LYS A 161 8.85 -3.46 16.56
C LYS A 161 8.22 -4.37 15.50
N ALA A 162 7.18 -3.89 14.84
CA ALA A 162 6.53 -4.61 13.75
C ALA A 162 7.45 -4.80 12.52
N SER A 163 8.29 -3.80 12.22
CA SER A 163 9.31 -3.89 11.17
C SER A 163 10.39 -4.92 11.50
N GLU A 164 10.86 -4.91 12.74
CA GLU A 164 11.87 -5.87 13.22
C GLU A 164 11.33 -7.30 13.18
N GLU A 165 10.10 -7.53 13.64
CA GLU A 165 9.46 -8.85 13.60
C GLU A 165 9.25 -9.34 12.15
N PHE A 166 8.87 -8.46 11.23
CA PHE A 166 8.71 -8.80 9.82
C PHE A 166 10.06 -9.13 9.16
N ASN A 167 11.11 -8.37 9.47
CA ASN A 167 12.46 -8.64 8.99
C ASN A 167 13.01 -9.98 9.50
N GLU A 168 12.66 -10.38 10.73
CA GLU A 168 13.02 -11.72 11.24
C GLU A 168 12.29 -12.84 10.48
N MET A 169 11.02 -12.65 10.14
CA MET A 169 10.26 -13.64 9.33
C MET A 169 10.82 -13.80 7.92
N LEU A 170 11.28 -12.71 7.30
CA LEU A 170 11.86 -12.76 5.95
C LEU A 170 13.26 -13.40 5.91
N LYS A 171 13.89 -13.65 7.05
CA LYS A 171 15.13 -14.47 7.14
C LYS A 171 14.87 -15.97 6.96
N ILE A 172 13.62 -16.41 6.97
CA ILE A 172 13.24 -17.75 6.53
C ILE A 172 13.46 -17.78 5.02
N THR A 173 14.48 -18.51 4.60
CA THR A 173 14.91 -18.53 3.20
C THR A 173 13.83 -19.16 2.31
N PRO A 174 13.69 -18.72 1.04
CA PRO A 174 12.74 -19.30 0.09
C PRO A 174 12.85 -20.82 -0.05
N ASP A 175 14.01 -21.40 0.21
CA ASP A 175 14.28 -22.84 0.12
C ASP A 175 13.49 -23.65 1.17
N ASP A 176 13.27 -23.11 2.37
CA ASP A 176 12.48 -23.78 3.41
C ASP A 176 10.98 -23.87 3.03
N TYR A 177 10.49 -22.90 2.24
CA TYR A 177 9.10 -22.88 1.79
C TYR A 177 8.83 -23.77 0.58
N ILE A 178 9.84 -23.96 -0.28
CA ILE A 178 9.73 -24.81 -1.48
C ILE A 178 9.73 -26.29 -1.10
N ASP A 179 10.41 -26.68 -0.06
CA ASP A 179 10.47 -28.08 0.38
C ASP A 179 9.18 -28.52 1.10
N GLU A 180 8.48 -27.61 1.81
CA GLU A 180 7.15 -27.89 2.36
C GLU A 180 6.05 -28.02 1.28
N LEU A 181 6.18 -27.35 0.14
CA LEU A 181 5.23 -27.44 -0.95
C LEU A 181 5.42 -28.69 -1.83
N LYS A 182 6.54 -29.42 -1.67
CA LYS A 182 6.86 -30.65 -2.41
C LYS A 182 6.54 -31.93 -1.63
N ALA A 183 6.18 -31.83 -0.36
CA ALA A 183 5.82 -32.92 0.52
C ALA A 183 4.31 -33.14 0.56
#